data_8b5439e97f24bdb2d4241f9b4ac7cd65
#
_entry.id   8b5439e97f24bdb2d4241f9b4ac7cd65
#
_cell.length_a   1.000
_cell.length_b   1.000
_cell.length_c   1.000
_cell.angle_alpha   90.00
_cell.angle_beta   90.00
_cell.angle_gamma   90.00
#
_symmetry.space_group_name_H-M   'P 1'
#
loop_
_entity.id
_entity.type
_entity.pdbx_description
1 polymer ?
#
loop_
_entity_poly.entity_id
_entity_poly.type
_entity_poly.pdbx_seq_one_letter_code
_entity_poly.pdbx_strand_id
1 'polypeptide(L)'
;PGRPAARAGLAPGDLITAVDGRALAPGAAEAESYDGLEANLASLDAAVSRGAARVTVRRDGVEREVGLEPVLACANPAEVRTGGGVGAVSPAGRILIPAGMAALAESDDELAFLIAHELAHAVLEHAARPGPPGVRGAANGTLTLRRGRSSGSEGDADRLGLYLLARADFDPGTAADFLIRYARQQGLPDSPQISLVSGNLYRSPQGRRRALQPVIADIAARMAAGRDLIP
;
A
#
# COMPACT_ATOMS: atom_id res chain seq x y z
N PRO A 1 10.31 7.42 13.55
CA PRO A 1 11.34 8.40 13.89
C PRO A 1 12.32 8.55 12.70
N GLY A 2 12.72 9.78 12.34
CA GLY A 2 13.72 10.05 11.28
C GLY A 2 13.18 10.44 9.91
N ARG A 3 11.90 10.36 9.64
CA ARG A 3 11.31 10.87 8.38
C ARG A 3 11.24 12.41 8.38
N PRO A 4 11.34 13.10 7.21
CA PRO A 4 11.40 14.56 7.12
C PRO A 4 10.30 15.28 7.91
N ALA A 5 9.04 14.87 7.76
CA ALA A 5 7.92 15.46 8.47
C ALA A 5 8.06 15.36 10.00
N ALA A 6 8.43 14.19 10.51
CA ALA A 6 8.64 13.99 11.95
C ALA A 6 9.83 14.78 12.48
N ARG A 7 10.94 14.87 11.71
CA ARG A 7 12.10 15.72 12.08
C ARG A 7 11.73 17.20 12.12
N ALA A 8 10.84 17.63 11.25
CA ALA A 8 10.30 19.00 11.25
C ALA A 8 9.29 19.26 12.37
N GLY A 9 8.94 18.25 13.17
CA GLY A 9 8.00 18.37 14.27
C GLY A 9 6.53 18.28 13.86
N LEU A 10 6.24 17.79 12.66
CA LEU A 10 4.87 17.43 12.27
C LEU A 10 4.42 16.18 13.03
N ALA A 11 3.17 16.15 13.40
CA ALA A 11 2.54 15.05 14.12
C ALA A 11 1.20 14.65 13.48
N PRO A 12 0.73 13.42 13.71
CA PRO A 12 -0.63 13.05 13.37
C PRO A 12 -1.64 14.01 13.98
N GLY A 13 -2.65 14.42 13.19
CA GLY A 13 -3.67 15.39 13.59
C GLY A 13 -3.33 16.84 13.27
N ASP A 14 -2.11 17.15 12.82
CA ASP A 14 -1.81 18.48 12.28
C ASP A 14 -2.61 18.75 11.02
N LEU A 15 -3.21 19.92 10.95
CA LEU A 15 -3.90 20.40 9.75
C LEU A 15 -2.98 21.34 8.97
N ILE A 16 -2.56 20.94 7.77
CA ILE A 16 -1.79 21.80 6.88
C ILE A 16 -2.75 22.80 6.24
N THR A 17 -2.55 24.10 6.47
CA THR A 17 -3.42 25.17 6.00
C THR A 17 -2.81 25.97 4.84
N ALA A 18 -1.49 25.97 4.69
CA ALA A 18 -0.82 26.64 3.57
C ALA A 18 0.50 25.92 3.21
N VAL A 19 0.96 26.12 1.98
CA VAL A 19 2.24 25.67 1.45
C VAL A 19 2.93 26.86 0.77
N ASP A 20 4.18 27.16 1.15
CA ASP A 20 4.96 28.31 0.67
C ASP A 20 4.17 29.63 0.69
N GLY A 21 3.42 29.84 1.77
CA GLY A 21 2.58 31.04 1.97
C GLY A 21 1.27 31.06 1.16
N ARG A 22 0.98 30.02 0.36
CA ARG A 22 -0.29 29.89 -0.38
C ARG A 22 -1.26 29.05 0.41
N ALA A 23 -2.42 29.60 0.73
CA ALA A 23 -3.46 28.86 1.41
C ALA A 23 -3.93 27.66 0.57
N LEU A 24 -4.13 26.53 1.23
CA LEU A 24 -4.75 25.36 0.65
C LEU A 24 -6.28 25.53 0.62
N ALA A 25 -6.92 24.93 -0.36
CA ALA A 25 -8.37 24.95 -0.43
C ALA A 25 -8.95 24.24 0.81
N PRO A 26 -9.95 24.87 1.49
CA PRO A 26 -10.62 24.17 2.58
C PRO A 26 -11.31 22.92 2.05
N GLY A 27 -11.21 21.83 2.78
CA GLY A 27 -12.00 20.64 2.47
C GLY A 27 -13.48 20.97 2.61
N ALA A 28 -14.26 20.74 1.57
CA ALA A 28 -15.71 20.82 1.70
C ALA A 28 -16.19 19.54 2.41
N ALA A 29 -16.73 19.70 3.60
CA ALA A 29 -17.21 18.58 4.42
C ALA A 29 -18.34 17.75 3.74
N GLU A 30 -18.97 18.33 2.71
CA GLU A 30 -20.08 17.75 1.96
C GLU A 30 -19.72 17.41 0.50
N ALA A 31 -18.46 17.58 0.08
CA ALA A 31 -18.06 17.26 -1.28
C ALA A 31 -17.91 15.75 -1.46
N GLU A 32 -18.67 15.17 -2.35
CA GLU A 32 -18.52 13.77 -2.81
C GLU A 32 -17.27 13.58 -3.72
N SER A 33 -16.39 14.56 -3.75
CA SER A 33 -15.22 14.62 -4.63
C SER A 33 -13.93 14.79 -3.85
N TYR A 34 -12.87 14.13 -4.31
CA TYR A 34 -11.51 14.29 -3.81
C TYR A 34 -10.70 15.37 -4.52
N ASP A 35 -11.30 16.11 -5.47
CA ASP A 35 -10.59 17.09 -6.33
C ASP A 35 -9.84 18.15 -5.51
N GLY A 36 -10.45 18.66 -4.44
CA GLY A 36 -9.80 19.62 -3.53
C GLY A 36 -8.60 19.02 -2.81
N LEU A 37 -8.72 17.80 -2.32
CA LEU A 37 -7.61 17.09 -1.69
C LEU A 37 -6.49 16.81 -2.71
N GLU A 38 -6.82 16.37 -3.91
CA GLU A 38 -5.84 16.09 -4.97
C GLU A 38 -5.10 17.37 -5.40
N ALA A 39 -5.79 18.50 -5.52
CA ALA A 39 -5.18 19.79 -5.80
C ALA A 39 -4.24 20.25 -4.68
N ASN A 40 -4.63 20.04 -3.42
CA ASN A 40 -3.81 20.37 -2.26
C ASN A 40 -2.55 19.47 -2.19
N LEU A 41 -2.69 18.16 -2.42
CA LEU A 41 -1.56 17.22 -2.50
C LEU A 41 -0.62 17.59 -3.64
N ALA A 42 -1.14 17.92 -4.83
CA ALA A 42 -0.34 18.37 -5.97
C ALA A 42 0.45 19.66 -5.65
N SER A 43 -0.14 20.57 -4.89
CA SER A 43 0.52 21.81 -4.44
C SER A 43 1.68 21.51 -3.50
N LEU A 44 1.49 20.59 -2.55
CA LEU A 44 2.55 20.13 -1.65
C LEU A 44 3.66 19.39 -2.41
N ASP A 45 3.31 18.46 -3.30
CA ASP A 45 4.28 17.71 -4.12
C ASP A 45 5.11 18.66 -4.99
N ALA A 46 4.48 19.65 -5.60
CA ALA A 46 5.18 20.66 -6.39
C ALA A 46 6.14 21.51 -5.53
N ALA A 47 5.79 21.81 -4.28
CA ALA A 47 6.65 22.56 -3.38
C ALA A 47 7.87 21.72 -2.97
N VAL A 48 7.67 20.49 -2.48
CA VAL A 48 8.78 19.62 -2.03
C VAL A 48 9.66 19.14 -3.17
N SER A 49 9.16 19.08 -4.40
CA SER A 49 9.95 18.73 -5.59
C SER A 49 10.94 19.84 -5.99
N ARG A 50 10.71 21.08 -5.58
CA ARG A 50 11.64 22.20 -5.78
C ARG A 50 12.76 22.25 -4.74
N GLY A 51 12.68 21.45 -3.69
CA GLY A 51 13.59 21.45 -2.55
C GLY A 51 12.87 21.69 -1.23
N ALA A 52 13.51 22.44 -0.32
CA ALA A 52 12.91 22.80 0.96
C ALA A 52 11.59 23.57 0.75
N ALA A 53 10.53 23.16 1.46
CA ALA A 53 9.20 23.77 1.42
C ALA A 53 8.82 24.27 2.81
N ARG A 54 7.96 25.27 2.90
CA ARG A 54 7.36 25.75 4.15
C ARG A 54 5.88 25.39 4.19
N VAL A 55 5.45 24.78 5.27
CA VAL A 55 4.03 24.50 5.50
C VAL A 55 3.54 25.26 6.72
N THR A 56 2.37 25.87 6.61
CA THR A 56 1.66 26.39 7.77
C THR A 56 0.77 25.25 8.29
N VAL A 57 0.93 24.93 9.55
CA VAL A 57 0.14 23.89 10.22
C VAL A 57 -0.64 24.47 11.39
N ARG A 58 -1.85 23.98 11.58
CA ARG A 58 -2.68 24.28 12.74
C ARG A 58 -2.79 23.04 13.62
N ARG A 59 -2.38 23.19 14.86
CA ARG A 59 -2.50 22.20 15.94
C ARG A 59 -3.13 22.87 17.15
N ASP A 60 -4.18 22.27 17.70
CA ASP A 60 -4.89 22.79 18.88
C ASP A 60 -5.32 24.25 18.71
N GLY A 61 -5.73 24.64 17.50
CA GLY A 61 -6.16 25.99 17.18
C GLY A 61 -5.01 26.99 16.93
N VAL A 62 -3.75 26.62 17.16
CA VAL A 62 -2.58 27.47 16.97
C VAL A 62 -1.91 27.19 15.63
N GLU A 63 -1.68 28.24 14.84
CA GLU A 63 -0.93 28.15 13.58
C GLU A 63 0.55 28.38 13.82
N ARG A 64 1.37 27.61 13.11
CA ARG A 64 2.82 27.75 13.08
C ARG A 64 3.38 27.38 11.71
N GLU A 65 4.48 27.99 11.34
CA GLU A 65 5.21 27.65 10.14
C GLU A 65 6.25 26.57 10.44
N VAL A 66 6.36 25.56 9.56
CA VAL A 66 7.27 24.42 9.67
C VAL A 66 8.02 24.25 8.37
N GLY A 67 9.36 24.24 8.43
CA GLY A 67 10.22 23.96 7.29
C GLY A 67 10.32 22.47 7.04
N LEU A 68 10.10 22.03 5.82
CA LEU A 68 10.28 20.66 5.36
C LEU A 68 11.54 20.56 4.48
N GLU A 69 12.43 19.67 4.84
CA GLU A 69 13.57 19.26 4.03
C GLU A 69 13.28 17.91 3.41
N PRO A 70 12.82 17.83 2.14
CA PRO A 70 12.49 16.58 1.50
C PRO A 70 13.72 15.71 1.28
N VAL A 71 13.52 14.42 1.24
CA VAL A 71 14.52 13.42 0.85
C VAL A 71 14.01 12.62 -0.32
N LEU A 72 14.90 12.19 -1.20
CA LEU A 72 14.51 11.31 -2.30
C LEU A 72 13.96 10.00 -1.73
N ALA A 73 12.78 9.62 -2.15
CA ALA A 73 12.08 8.42 -1.74
C ALA A 73 11.27 7.83 -2.90
N CYS A 74 10.70 6.64 -2.70
CA CYS A 74 9.79 6.04 -3.68
C CYS A 74 8.54 6.90 -3.85
N ALA A 75 8.17 7.18 -5.10
CA ALA A 75 7.00 7.98 -5.46
C ALA A 75 5.72 7.14 -5.50
N ASN A 76 5.45 6.36 -4.45
CA ASN A 76 4.25 5.51 -4.34
C ASN A 76 3.54 5.80 -3.01
N PRO A 77 2.86 6.95 -2.86
CA PRO A 77 2.10 7.24 -1.66
C PRO A 77 0.94 6.24 -1.50
N ALA A 78 0.71 5.81 -0.25
CA ALA A 78 -0.45 5.02 0.11
C ALA A 78 -1.52 5.92 0.72
N GLU A 79 -2.75 5.78 0.26
CA GLU A 79 -3.90 6.55 0.70
C GLU A 79 -5.05 5.63 1.08
N VAL A 80 -5.68 5.88 2.22
CA VAL A 80 -6.95 5.25 2.57
C VAL A 80 -8.08 6.13 2.06
N ARG A 81 -8.96 5.57 1.23
CA ARG A 81 -10.12 6.28 0.67
C ARG A 81 -11.42 5.80 1.30
N THR A 82 -12.32 6.74 1.55
CA THR A 82 -13.69 6.43 1.95
C THR A 82 -14.39 5.64 0.84
N GLY A 83 -15.20 4.65 1.24
CA GLY A 83 -15.94 3.79 0.32
C GLY A 83 -15.90 2.33 0.78
N GLY A 84 -16.96 1.57 0.44
CA GLY A 84 -17.19 0.20 0.91
C GLY A 84 -16.48 -0.91 0.12
N GLY A 85 -15.55 -0.57 -0.77
CA GLY A 85 -14.81 -1.56 -1.55
C GLY A 85 -13.81 -2.34 -0.70
N VAL A 86 -13.60 -3.61 -1.03
CA VAL A 86 -12.53 -4.45 -0.50
C VAL A 86 -11.60 -4.84 -1.65
N GLY A 87 -10.60 -4.03 -1.93
CA GLY A 87 -9.60 -4.29 -2.96
C GLY A 87 -8.69 -3.09 -3.10
N ALA A 88 -7.45 -3.22 -2.66
CA ALA A 88 -6.43 -2.22 -2.88
C ALA A 88 -6.07 -2.16 -4.37
N VAL A 89 -5.64 -1.02 -4.84
CA VAL A 89 -5.22 -0.81 -6.22
C VAL A 89 -3.99 0.07 -6.27
N SER A 90 -3.10 -0.22 -7.18
CA SER A 90 -1.90 0.59 -7.44
C SER A 90 -1.95 1.20 -8.86
N PRO A 91 -2.78 2.24 -9.10
CA PRO A 91 -2.77 2.93 -10.36
C PRO A 91 -1.59 3.91 -10.41
N ALA A 92 -0.78 3.83 -11.46
CA ALA A 92 0.17 4.85 -11.87
C ALA A 92 0.92 5.57 -10.71
N GLY A 93 1.61 4.82 -9.85
CA GLY A 93 2.44 5.42 -8.80
C GLY A 93 1.72 5.80 -7.51
N ARG A 94 0.49 5.32 -7.29
CA ARG A 94 -0.26 5.47 -6.02
C ARG A 94 -0.79 4.13 -5.54
N ILE A 95 -0.86 3.94 -4.24
CA ILE A 95 -1.52 2.79 -3.62
C ILE A 95 -2.81 3.30 -2.98
N LEU A 96 -3.96 2.88 -3.50
CA LEU A 96 -5.26 3.28 -2.99
C LEU A 96 -5.87 2.12 -2.19
N ILE A 97 -6.15 2.35 -0.93
CA ILE A 97 -6.72 1.35 -0.02
C ILE A 97 -8.12 1.82 0.36
N PRO A 98 -9.19 1.11 -0.04
CA PRO A 98 -10.53 1.41 0.45
C PRO A 98 -10.62 1.26 1.97
N ALA A 99 -11.41 2.11 2.63
CA ALA A 99 -11.58 2.06 4.08
C ALA A 99 -12.07 0.68 4.57
N GLY A 100 -12.94 0.00 3.79
CA GLY A 100 -13.38 -1.35 4.11
C GLY A 100 -12.24 -2.39 4.10
N MET A 101 -11.24 -2.19 3.26
CA MET A 101 -10.04 -3.05 3.22
C MET A 101 -9.09 -2.74 4.39
N ALA A 102 -8.90 -1.45 4.70
CA ALA A 102 -8.11 -1.02 5.86
C ALA A 102 -8.73 -1.54 7.16
N ALA A 103 -10.06 -1.52 7.28
CA ALA A 103 -10.79 -2.04 8.43
C ALA A 103 -10.72 -3.57 8.59
N LEU A 104 -10.34 -4.31 7.54
CA LEU A 104 -10.14 -5.75 7.60
C LEU A 104 -8.80 -6.12 8.27
N ALA A 105 -7.83 -5.23 8.25
CA ALA A 105 -6.56 -5.42 8.93
C ALA A 105 -6.76 -5.33 10.46
N GLU A 106 -6.27 -6.32 11.19
CA GLU A 106 -6.37 -6.41 12.65
C GLU A 106 -5.12 -5.86 13.35
N SER A 107 -4.08 -5.53 12.57
CA SER A 107 -2.84 -4.92 13.05
C SER A 107 -2.20 -4.01 12.01
N ASP A 108 -1.24 -3.20 12.46
CA ASP A 108 -0.40 -2.38 11.58
C ASP A 108 0.46 -3.26 10.65
N ASP A 109 0.87 -4.46 11.07
CA ASP A 109 1.63 -5.40 10.26
C ASP A 109 0.82 -5.89 9.04
N GLU A 110 -0.45 -6.17 9.24
CA GLU A 110 -1.35 -6.60 8.17
C GLU A 110 -1.65 -5.48 7.18
N LEU A 111 -1.87 -4.26 7.68
CA LEU A 111 -2.03 -3.08 6.82
C LEU A 111 -0.74 -2.80 6.05
N ALA A 112 0.41 -2.93 6.71
CA ALA A 112 1.71 -2.77 6.08
C ALA A 112 1.97 -3.85 5.02
N PHE A 113 1.55 -5.11 5.26
CA PHE A 113 1.62 -6.17 4.24
C PHE A 113 0.80 -5.81 3.00
N LEU A 114 -0.41 -5.30 3.16
CA LEU A 114 -1.25 -4.86 2.04
C LEU A 114 -0.56 -3.78 1.21
N ILE A 115 0.02 -2.77 1.87
CA ILE A 115 0.78 -1.70 1.22
C ILE A 115 2.01 -2.26 0.50
N ALA A 116 2.76 -3.13 1.16
CA ALA A 116 3.97 -3.74 0.60
C ALA A 116 3.68 -4.62 -0.62
N HIS A 117 2.57 -5.35 -0.62
CA HIS A 117 2.10 -6.14 -1.74
C HIS A 117 1.78 -5.28 -2.97
N GLU A 118 1.02 -4.19 -2.78
CA GLU A 118 0.70 -3.25 -3.88
C GLU A 118 1.96 -2.51 -4.37
N LEU A 119 2.86 -2.15 -3.47
CA LEU A 119 4.16 -1.58 -3.83
C LEU A 119 5.00 -2.57 -4.65
N ALA A 120 4.97 -3.85 -4.29
CA ALA A 120 5.66 -4.89 -5.06
C ALA A 120 5.13 -5.00 -6.49
N HIS A 121 3.81 -4.88 -6.69
CA HIS A 121 3.24 -4.81 -8.04
C HIS A 121 3.77 -3.61 -8.83
N ALA A 122 3.90 -2.44 -8.20
CA ALA A 122 4.44 -1.26 -8.86
C ALA A 122 5.92 -1.42 -9.20
N VAL A 123 6.73 -1.95 -8.29
CA VAL A 123 8.18 -2.19 -8.48
C VAL A 123 8.43 -3.23 -9.57
N LEU A 124 7.64 -4.30 -9.62
CA LEU A 124 7.76 -5.38 -10.60
C LEU A 124 7.09 -5.04 -11.95
N GLU A 125 6.55 -3.83 -12.08
CA GLU A 125 5.88 -3.34 -13.30
C GLU A 125 4.77 -4.29 -13.81
N HIS A 126 4.07 -4.96 -12.89
CA HIS A 126 3.03 -5.93 -13.25
C HIS A 126 1.87 -5.32 -14.05
N ALA A 127 1.63 -4.01 -13.90
CA ALA A 127 0.61 -3.27 -14.66
C ALA A 127 1.04 -3.00 -16.12
N ALA A 128 2.36 -2.92 -16.36
CA ALA A 128 2.93 -2.65 -17.69
C ALA A 128 3.06 -3.91 -18.56
N ARG A 129 2.98 -5.11 -17.96
CA ARG A 129 3.06 -6.36 -18.73
C ARG A 129 1.72 -6.65 -19.41
N PRO A 130 1.68 -6.72 -20.77
CA PRO A 130 0.47 -7.12 -21.46
C PRO A 130 0.07 -8.53 -21.01
N GLY A 131 -1.17 -8.68 -20.58
CA GLY A 131 -1.76 -10.01 -20.37
C GLY A 131 -1.89 -10.77 -21.69
N PRO A 132 -2.19 -12.08 -21.65
CA PRO A 132 -2.42 -12.86 -22.86
C PRO A 132 -3.45 -12.18 -23.77
N PRO A 133 -3.29 -12.25 -25.11
CA PRO A 133 -4.25 -11.67 -26.05
C PRO A 133 -5.67 -12.16 -25.76
N GLY A 134 -6.61 -11.22 -25.63
CA GLY A 134 -8.03 -11.52 -25.32
C GLY A 134 -8.47 -11.23 -23.89
N VAL A 135 -7.55 -10.99 -22.97
CA VAL A 135 -7.89 -10.56 -21.60
C VAL A 135 -7.66 -9.05 -21.50
N ARG A 136 -8.69 -8.26 -21.76
CA ARG A 136 -8.69 -6.84 -21.38
C ARG A 136 -8.84 -6.77 -19.87
N GLY A 137 -7.75 -6.93 -19.14
CA GLY A 137 -7.66 -6.61 -17.73
C GLY A 137 -7.62 -5.09 -17.58
N ALA A 138 -8.50 -4.53 -16.76
CA ALA A 138 -8.32 -3.17 -16.33
C ALA A 138 -6.92 -3.03 -15.70
N ALA A 139 -6.20 -1.98 -16.05
CA ALA A 139 -4.84 -1.66 -15.58
C ALA A 139 -4.82 -1.26 -14.09
N ASN A 140 -5.71 -1.79 -13.29
CA ASN A 140 -5.90 -1.50 -11.89
C ASN A 140 -5.36 -2.68 -11.08
N GLY A 141 -4.18 -2.48 -10.52
CA GLY A 141 -3.62 -3.40 -9.53
C GLY A 141 -4.57 -3.51 -8.35
N THR A 142 -5.43 -4.47 -8.39
CA THR A 142 -6.28 -4.79 -7.26
C THR A 142 -5.67 -6.02 -6.59
N LEU A 143 -5.60 -6.05 -5.26
CA LEU A 143 -5.39 -7.29 -4.51
C LEU A 143 -6.55 -8.23 -4.87
N THR A 144 -6.62 -8.63 -6.11
CA THR A 144 -7.70 -9.43 -6.65
C THR A 144 -7.22 -10.84 -6.81
N LEU A 145 -7.85 -11.70 -6.07
CA LEU A 145 -8.06 -13.08 -6.47
C LEU A 145 -8.92 -13.15 -7.76
N ARG A 146 -9.14 -12.01 -8.45
CA ARG A 146 -9.97 -11.92 -9.65
C ARG A 146 -9.21 -12.36 -10.90
N ARG A 147 -9.93 -13.08 -11.74
CA ARG A 147 -9.56 -13.51 -13.10
C ARG A 147 -8.90 -12.38 -13.90
N GLY A 148 -7.59 -12.47 -14.13
CA GLY A 148 -6.94 -11.53 -15.04
C GLY A 148 -5.44 -11.34 -14.83
N ARG A 149 -4.93 -11.51 -13.61
CA ARG A 149 -3.47 -11.56 -13.37
C ARG A 149 -3.01 -13.01 -13.39
N SER A 150 -1.81 -13.25 -13.91
CA SER A 150 -1.20 -14.57 -13.82
C SER A 150 -0.93 -14.85 -12.33
N SER A 151 -1.08 -16.10 -11.91
CA SER A 151 -0.71 -16.53 -10.55
C SER A 151 0.76 -16.25 -10.24
N GLY A 152 1.61 -16.18 -11.25
CA GLY A 152 3.00 -15.77 -11.10
C GLY A 152 3.13 -14.35 -10.58
N SER A 153 2.38 -13.39 -11.12
CA SER A 153 2.49 -11.98 -10.68
C SER A 153 2.02 -11.74 -9.26
N GLU A 154 1.00 -12.47 -8.79
CA GLU A 154 0.56 -12.39 -7.38
C GLU A 154 1.61 -13.02 -6.44
N GLY A 155 2.21 -14.15 -6.86
CA GLY A 155 3.26 -14.80 -6.09
C GLY A 155 4.53 -13.97 -5.99
N ASP A 156 4.91 -13.32 -7.07
CA ASP A 156 6.07 -12.43 -7.09
C ASP A 156 5.81 -11.20 -6.19
N ALA A 157 4.59 -10.64 -6.24
CA ALA A 157 4.20 -9.51 -5.39
C ALA A 157 4.14 -9.90 -3.92
N ASP A 158 3.60 -11.06 -3.58
CA ASP A 158 3.60 -11.57 -2.21
C ASP A 158 5.02 -11.76 -1.70
N ARG A 159 5.88 -12.42 -2.49
CA ARG A 159 7.28 -12.66 -2.10
C ARG A 159 8.01 -11.34 -1.86
N LEU A 160 8.02 -10.43 -2.83
CA LEU A 160 8.69 -9.14 -2.68
C LEU A 160 8.06 -8.33 -1.54
N GLY A 161 6.73 -8.34 -1.43
CA GLY A 161 5.98 -7.65 -0.38
C GLY A 161 6.41 -8.10 1.03
N LEU A 162 6.59 -9.40 1.26
CA LEU A 162 7.06 -9.91 2.55
C LEU A 162 8.48 -9.43 2.88
N TYR A 163 9.39 -9.35 1.90
CA TYR A 163 10.73 -8.79 2.14
C TYR A 163 10.68 -7.29 2.41
N LEU A 164 9.83 -6.53 1.70
CA LEU A 164 9.64 -5.10 1.94
C LEU A 164 9.06 -4.86 3.34
N LEU A 165 8.11 -5.68 3.75
CA LEU A 165 7.50 -5.66 5.08
C LEU A 165 8.55 -5.84 6.18
N ALA A 166 9.36 -6.91 6.09
CA ALA A 166 10.41 -7.20 7.05
C ALA A 166 11.50 -6.11 7.10
N ARG A 167 11.85 -5.51 5.95
CA ARG A 167 12.80 -4.37 5.89
C ARG A 167 12.27 -3.10 6.54
N ALA A 168 10.97 -3.00 6.70
CA ALA A 168 10.30 -1.89 7.38
C ALA A 168 10.00 -2.19 8.85
N ASP A 169 10.58 -3.27 9.41
CA ASP A 169 10.45 -3.74 10.79
C ASP A 169 9.02 -4.16 11.18
N PHE A 170 8.22 -4.61 10.21
CA PHE A 170 6.92 -5.24 10.43
C PHE A 170 7.02 -6.78 10.39
N ASP A 171 6.05 -7.47 11.01
CA ASP A 171 6.03 -8.94 11.07
C ASP A 171 5.44 -9.58 9.81
N PRO A 172 6.24 -10.30 8.98
CA PRO A 172 5.73 -11.01 7.82
C PRO A 172 4.81 -12.19 8.15
N GLY A 173 4.85 -12.68 9.40
CA GLY A 173 4.05 -13.81 9.85
C GLY A 173 2.55 -13.57 9.78
N THR A 174 2.11 -12.32 9.92
CA THR A 174 0.69 -11.93 9.92
C THR A 174 0.02 -12.00 8.53
N ALA A 175 0.81 -11.94 7.46
CA ALA A 175 0.32 -11.87 6.08
C ALA A 175 -0.61 -13.03 5.70
N ALA A 176 -0.29 -14.23 6.17
CA ALA A 176 -1.07 -15.43 5.82
C ALA A 176 -2.50 -15.40 6.40
N ASP A 177 -2.65 -14.96 7.63
CA ASP A 177 -3.95 -14.90 8.30
C ASP A 177 -4.80 -13.76 7.75
N PHE A 178 -4.20 -12.61 7.44
CA PHE A 178 -4.84 -11.53 6.71
C PHE A 178 -5.43 -12.01 5.38
N LEU A 179 -4.65 -12.73 4.56
CA LEU A 179 -5.11 -13.24 3.27
C LEU A 179 -6.26 -14.24 3.39
N ILE A 180 -6.30 -15.03 4.44
CA ILE A 180 -7.42 -15.95 4.71
C ILE A 180 -8.67 -15.15 5.07
N ARG A 181 -8.59 -14.14 5.93
CA ARG A 181 -9.73 -13.28 6.26
C ARG A 181 -10.24 -12.53 5.03
N TYR A 182 -9.33 -11.97 4.25
CA TYR A 182 -9.66 -11.30 2.99
C TYR A 182 -10.42 -12.22 2.03
N ALA A 183 -9.93 -13.44 1.84
CA ALA A 183 -10.60 -14.41 0.96
C ALA A 183 -12.01 -14.79 1.45
N ARG A 184 -12.20 -14.95 2.75
CA ARG A 184 -13.52 -15.19 3.35
C ARG A 184 -14.47 -14.03 3.13
N GLN A 185 -13.98 -12.80 3.30
CA GLN A 185 -14.75 -11.57 3.01
C GLN A 185 -15.19 -11.49 1.54
N GLN A 186 -14.39 -12.05 0.62
CA GLN A 186 -14.72 -12.13 -0.81
C GLN A 186 -15.65 -13.33 -1.16
N GLY A 187 -16.07 -14.12 -0.19
CA GLY A 187 -16.85 -15.31 -0.42
C GLY A 187 -16.11 -16.41 -1.19
N LEU A 188 -14.78 -16.40 -1.13
CA LEU A 188 -13.97 -17.41 -1.81
C LEU A 188 -13.96 -18.71 -0.99
N PRO A 189 -14.19 -19.85 -1.63
CA PRO A 189 -14.20 -21.14 -0.94
C PRO A 189 -12.81 -21.48 -0.41
N ASP A 190 -12.77 -21.92 0.84
CA ASP A 190 -11.55 -22.34 1.56
C ASP A 190 -11.05 -23.73 1.11
N SER A 191 -11.54 -24.21 -0.04
CA SER A 191 -11.33 -25.58 -0.51
C SER A 191 -10.00 -25.73 -1.26
N PRO A 192 -9.14 -26.67 -0.87
CA PRO A 192 -7.93 -27.01 -1.63
C PRO A 192 -8.22 -27.63 -3.00
N GLN A 193 -9.45 -28.11 -3.23
CA GLN A 193 -9.83 -28.79 -4.48
C GLN A 193 -9.87 -27.88 -5.69
N ILE A 194 -10.14 -26.58 -5.52
CA ILE A 194 -10.07 -25.60 -6.62
C ILE A 194 -8.62 -25.43 -7.13
N SER A 195 -7.64 -25.62 -6.27
CA SER A 195 -6.21 -25.61 -6.59
C SER A 195 -5.80 -26.78 -7.49
N LEU A 196 -6.35 -27.97 -7.26
CA LEU A 196 -6.04 -29.17 -8.03
C LEU A 196 -6.61 -29.14 -9.45
N VAL A 197 -7.83 -28.62 -9.62
CA VAL A 197 -8.50 -28.54 -10.93
C VAL A 197 -7.93 -27.44 -11.82
N SER A 198 -7.36 -26.37 -11.23
CA SER A 198 -6.83 -25.25 -11.98
C SER A 198 -5.31 -25.28 -12.16
N GLY A 199 -4.61 -26.23 -11.53
CA GLY A 199 -3.13 -26.30 -11.53
C GLY A 199 -2.46 -25.10 -10.85
N ASN A 200 -3.23 -24.28 -10.11
CA ASN A 200 -2.77 -23.01 -9.60
C ASN A 200 -2.99 -22.90 -8.10
N LEU A 201 -1.93 -23.20 -7.35
CA LEU A 201 -1.90 -23.13 -5.88
C LEU A 201 -2.30 -21.74 -5.32
N TYR A 202 -2.09 -20.68 -6.10
CA TYR A 202 -2.41 -19.31 -5.72
C TYR A 202 -3.89 -18.94 -5.76
N ARG A 203 -4.76 -19.81 -6.26
CA ARG A 203 -6.20 -19.54 -6.35
C ARG A 203 -6.99 -19.85 -5.09
N SER A 204 -6.41 -20.60 -4.15
CA SER A 204 -7.05 -20.85 -2.87
C SER A 204 -6.31 -20.12 -1.74
N PRO A 205 -7.02 -19.64 -0.70
CA PRO A 205 -6.41 -19.01 0.46
C PRO A 205 -5.35 -19.92 1.12
N GLN A 206 -5.65 -21.20 1.23
CA GLN A 206 -4.74 -22.21 1.80
C GLN A 206 -3.51 -22.46 0.92
N GLY A 207 -3.68 -22.44 -0.41
CA GLY A 207 -2.57 -22.55 -1.35
C GLY A 207 -1.64 -21.35 -1.25
N ARG A 208 -2.19 -20.15 -1.16
CA ARG A 208 -1.44 -18.91 -0.98
C ARG A 208 -0.69 -18.92 0.37
N ARG A 209 -1.34 -19.28 1.46
CA ARG A 209 -0.70 -19.47 2.76
C ARG A 209 0.51 -20.42 2.69
N ARG A 210 0.35 -21.60 2.06
CA ARG A 210 1.46 -22.56 1.90
C ARG A 210 2.62 -21.99 1.11
N ALA A 211 2.36 -21.18 0.09
CA ALA A 211 3.39 -20.55 -0.71
C ALA A 211 4.18 -19.47 0.06
N LEU A 212 3.56 -18.79 1.02
CA LEU A 212 4.21 -17.76 1.84
C LEU A 212 5.13 -18.36 2.91
N GLN A 213 4.81 -19.52 3.46
CA GLN A 213 5.54 -20.11 4.58
C GLN A 213 7.06 -20.25 4.34
N PRO A 214 7.53 -20.79 3.20
CA PRO A 214 8.98 -20.89 2.96
C PRO A 214 9.64 -19.51 2.81
N VAL A 215 8.93 -18.51 2.31
CA VAL A 215 9.44 -17.13 2.21
C VAL A 215 9.60 -16.51 3.59
N ILE A 216 8.58 -16.65 4.46
CA ILE A 216 8.64 -16.19 5.85
C ILE A 216 9.77 -16.86 6.61
N ALA A 217 9.96 -18.17 6.43
CA ALA A 217 11.05 -18.92 7.04
C ALA A 217 12.44 -18.45 6.57
N ASP A 218 12.60 -18.16 5.26
CA ASP A 218 13.86 -17.61 4.73
C ASP A 218 14.15 -16.21 5.29
N ILE A 219 13.13 -15.34 5.37
CA ILE A 219 13.26 -14.01 5.97
C ILE A 219 13.72 -14.14 7.42
N ALA A 220 13.06 -14.98 8.23
CA ALA A 220 13.43 -15.19 9.62
C ALA A 220 14.87 -15.71 9.78
N ALA A 221 15.28 -16.65 8.93
CA ALA A 221 16.65 -17.19 8.93
C ALA A 221 17.70 -16.12 8.53
N ARG A 222 17.37 -15.24 7.58
CA ARG A 222 18.24 -14.12 7.18
C ARG A 222 18.38 -13.09 8.30
N MET A 223 17.27 -12.72 8.93
CA MET A 223 17.27 -11.79 10.07
C MET A 223 18.11 -12.33 11.23
N ALA A 224 17.92 -13.60 11.60
CA ALA A 224 18.71 -14.24 12.65
C ALA A 224 20.22 -14.30 12.34
N ALA A 225 20.58 -14.41 11.06
CA ALA A 225 21.96 -14.44 10.60
C ALA A 225 22.55 -13.06 10.29
N GLY A 226 21.81 -11.97 10.47
CA GLY A 226 22.24 -10.61 10.10
C GLY A 226 22.53 -10.45 8.60
N ARG A 227 21.87 -11.23 7.75
CA ARG A 227 22.02 -11.17 6.29
C ARG A 227 21.03 -10.21 5.67
N ASP A 228 21.39 -9.68 4.50
CA ASP A 228 20.51 -8.78 3.75
C ASP A 228 19.17 -9.43 3.41
N LEU A 229 18.10 -8.67 3.59
CA LEU A 229 16.73 -9.04 3.22
C LEU A 229 16.51 -8.74 1.73
N ILE A 230 17.04 -9.59 0.86
CA ILE A 230 16.91 -9.53 -0.59
C ILE A 230 16.18 -10.81 -1.05
N PRO A 231 15.05 -10.67 -1.83
CA PRO A 231 14.27 -11.80 -2.30
C PRO A 231 15.03 -12.71 -3.26
#